data_6f2846195913ffd5ff7da3ff9c540355
#
_entry.id   6f2846195913ffd5ff7da3ff9c540355
#
_cell.length_a   1.000
_cell.length_b   1.000
_cell.length_c   1.000
_cell.angle_alpha   90.00
_cell.angle_beta   90.00
_cell.angle_gamma   90.00
#
_symmetry.space_group_name_H-M   'P 1'
#
loop_
_entity.id
_entity.type
_entity.pdbx_description
1 polymer ?
#
loop_
_entity_poly.entity_id
_entity_poly.type
_entity_poly.pdbx_seq_one_letter_code
_entity_poly.pdbx_strand_id
1 'polypeptide(L)'
;MVMLDLLKSIGVNIQRTDHTITLQASAINGTELNPALCARVRTSILLAGPLVARHGEAIIYPPGGDVIGRRRLDTHFHGLNALGVDIKIDESYHFKSTSLKGTEILLDEASVTATENILMAATLAEGKTIIYNAACEPHVQDLSNLLNAMGASIKGIGTNRIEVDGVKS
;
A
#
# COMPACT_ATOMS: atom_id res chain seq x y z
N MET A 1 -16.61 -3.98 10.45
CA MET A 1 -15.14 -3.75 10.45
C MET A 1 -14.81 -2.84 9.26
N VAL A 2 -14.41 -1.61 9.55
CA VAL A 2 -14.29 -0.52 8.55
C VAL A 2 -13.44 -0.85 7.32
N MET A 3 -12.31 -1.56 7.50
CA MET A 3 -11.46 -1.95 6.37
C MET A 3 -12.17 -2.91 5.39
N LEU A 4 -12.96 -3.86 5.90
CA LEU A 4 -13.74 -4.74 5.01
C LEU A 4 -14.83 -3.97 4.27
N ASP A 5 -15.43 -2.96 4.91
CA ASP A 5 -16.43 -2.10 4.26
C ASP A 5 -15.79 -1.27 3.15
N LEU A 6 -14.55 -0.74 3.38
CA LEU A 6 -13.74 -0.08 2.34
C LEU A 6 -13.46 -1.01 1.16
N LEU A 7 -12.93 -2.21 1.43
CA LEU A 7 -12.63 -3.19 0.38
C LEU A 7 -13.90 -3.58 -0.41
N LYS A 8 -15.03 -3.77 0.29
CA LYS A 8 -16.29 -4.07 -0.36
C LYS A 8 -16.78 -2.92 -1.25
N SER A 9 -16.56 -1.66 -0.84
CA SER A 9 -16.99 -0.48 -1.62
C SER A 9 -16.27 -0.34 -2.96
N ILE A 10 -15.08 -0.92 -3.11
CA ILE A 10 -14.30 -0.94 -4.36
C ILE A 10 -14.44 -2.26 -5.14
N GLY A 11 -15.35 -3.14 -4.75
CA GLY A 11 -15.68 -4.36 -5.50
C GLY A 11 -14.99 -5.64 -5.03
N VAL A 12 -14.30 -5.64 -3.88
CA VAL A 12 -13.79 -6.89 -3.31
C VAL A 12 -14.93 -7.75 -2.82
N ASN A 13 -15.00 -8.99 -3.28
CA ASN A 13 -15.94 -9.98 -2.76
C ASN A 13 -15.43 -10.49 -1.40
N ILE A 14 -16.27 -10.42 -0.39
CA ILE A 14 -15.92 -10.75 0.99
C ILE A 14 -16.93 -11.74 1.54
N GLN A 15 -16.45 -12.89 1.95
CA GLN A 15 -17.21 -13.89 2.67
C GLN A 15 -16.62 -14.07 4.06
N ARG A 16 -17.48 -14.13 5.07
CA ARG A 16 -17.07 -14.35 6.45
C ARG A 16 -17.84 -15.51 7.03
N THR A 17 -17.11 -16.47 7.58
CA THR A 17 -17.66 -17.62 8.30
C THR A 17 -16.88 -17.73 9.63
N ASP A 18 -17.55 -17.45 10.73
CA ASP A 18 -16.99 -17.43 12.08
C ASP A 18 -15.73 -16.54 12.18
N HIS A 19 -14.56 -17.16 12.31
CA HIS A 19 -13.25 -16.49 12.42
C HIS A 19 -12.48 -16.44 11.09
N THR A 20 -13.05 -16.98 10.00
CA THR A 20 -12.44 -17.02 8.69
C THR A 20 -13.01 -15.93 7.80
N ILE A 21 -12.13 -15.20 7.09
CA ILE A 21 -12.50 -14.20 6.08
C ILE A 21 -11.88 -14.64 4.76
N THR A 22 -12.71 -14.81 3.73
CA THR A 22 -12.27 -15.06 2.36
C THR A 22 -12.42 -13.77 1.56
N LEU A 23 -11.36 -13.35 0.91
CA LEU A 23 -11.30 -12.15 0.08
C LEU A 23 -10.98 -12.51 -1.36
N GLN A 24 -11.72 -11.92 -2.31
CA GLN A 24 -11.46 -12.06 -3.73
C GLN A 24 -11.53 -10.69 -4.41
N ALA A 25 -10.41 -10.24 -4.95
CA ALA A 25 -10.23 -8.93 -5.59
C ALA A 25 -10.01 -9.06 -7.11
N SER A 26 -10.74 -9.96 -7.77
CA SER A 26 -10.63 -10.21 -9.22
C SER A 26 -11.30 -9.13 -10.08
N ALA A 27 -12.27 -8.40 -9.51
CA ALA A 27 -13.06 -7.42 -10.23
C ALA A 27 -13.20 -6.13 -9.40
N ILE A 28 -12.09 -5.41 -9.24
CA ILE A 28 -12.12 -4.07 -8.64
C ILE A 28 -12.84 -3.14 -9.62
N ASN A 29 -13.87 -2.45 -9.13
CA ASN A 29 -14.76 -1.60 -9.93
C ASN A 29 -14.64 -0.10 -9.57
N GLY A 30 -13.70 0.27 -8.70
CA GLY A 30 -13.44 1.65 -8.33
C GLY A 30 -12.07 1.82 -7.69
N THR A 31 -11.44 2.96 -7.96
CA THR A 31 -10.15 3.38 -7.40
C THR A 31 -10.30 4.53 -6.42
N GLU A 32 -11.51 5.06 -6.27
CA GLU A 32 -11.86 6.11 -5.31
C GLU A 32 -12.47 5.48 -4.06
N LEU A 33 -11.86 5.76 -2.90
CA LEU A 33 -12.32 5.27 -1.62
C LEU A 33 -13.44 6.13 -1.04
N ASN A 34 -14.35 5.51 -0.30
CA ASN A 34 -15.44 6.23 0.37
C ASN A 34 -14.88 7.16 1.47
N PRO A 35 -15.16 8.49 1.42
CA PRO A 35 -14.63 9.48 2.36
C PRO A 35 -14.98 9.18 3.82
N ALA A 36 -16.25 8.81 4.06
CA ALA A 36 -16.74 8.54 5.41
C ALA A 36 -16.08 7.30 6.04
N LEU A 37 -15.70 6.32 5.22
CA LEU A 37 -14.97 5.14 5.68
C LEU A 37 -13.48 5.45 5.88
N CYS A 38 -12.85 6.24 5.00
CA CYS A 38 -11.47 6.70 5.17
C CYS A 38 -11.29 7.45 6.49
N ALA A 39 -12.21 8.37 6.82
CA ALA A 39 -12.19 9.14 8.05
C ALA A 39 -12.28 8.29 9.34
N ARG A 40 -12.60 7.00 9.25
CA ARG A 40 -12.76 6.09 10.40
C ARG A 40 -11.57 5.17 10.63
N VAL A 41 -10.65 5.07 9.67
CA VAL A 41 -9.53 4.12 9.78
C VAL A 41 -8.27 4.63 9.12
N ARG A 42 -7.16 4.63 9.87
CA ARG A 42 -5.84 5.09 9.39
C ARG A 42 -5.32 4.23 8.22
N THR A 43 -5.55 2.94 8.29
CA THR A 43 -5.04 1.97 7.32
C THR A 43 -5.67 2.09 5.93
N SER A 44 -6.66 2.99 5.72
CA SER A 44 -7.17 3.31 4.38
C SER A 44 -6.05 3.74 3.42
N ILE A 45 -5.00 4.40 3.91
CA ILE A 45 -3.84 4.80 3.09
C ILE A 45 -3.09 3.60 2.49
N LEU A 46 -3.14 2.43 3.10
CA LEU A 46 -2.47 1.21 2.60
C LEU A 46 -3.05 0.73 1.26
N LEU A 47 -4.21 1.24 0.85
CA LEU A 47 -4.80 0.91 -0.45
C LEU A 47 -4.18 1.72 -1.61
N ALA A 48 -3.39 2.77 -1.32
CA ALA A 48 -2.74 3.58 -2.36
C ALA A 48 -1.79 2.75 -3.23
N GLY A 49 -0.84 2.05 -2.61
CA GLY A 49 0.15 1.24 -3.32
C GLY A 49 -0.48 0.17 -4.22
N PRO A 50 -1.29 -0.75 -3.70
CA PRO A 50 -1.90 -1.81 -4.51
C PRO A 50 -2.89 -1.29 -5.57
N LEU A 51 -3.64 -0.23 -5.32
CA LEU A 51 -4.54 0.34 -6.33
C LEU A 51 -3.76 0.99 -7.48
N VAL A 52 -2.76 1.82 -7.17
CA VAL A 52 -1.92 2.43 -8.21
C VAL A 52 -1.15 1.37 -9.00
N ALA A 53 -0.58 0.37 -8.34
CA ALA A 53 0.17 -0.69 -9.01
C ALA A 53 -0.69 -1.53 -9.96
N ARG A 54 -1.96 -1.78 -9.61
CA ARG A 54 -2.86 -2.64 -10.40
C ARG A 54 -3.74 -1.88 -11.39
N HIS A 55 -4.11 -0.64 -11.08
CA HIS A 55 -5.11 0.12 -11.83
C HIS A 55 -4.60 1.47 -12.35
N GLY A 56 -3.36 1.86 -12.01
CA GLY A 56 -2.76 3.12 -12.43
C GLY A 56 -3.22 4.35 -11.67
N GLU A 57 -4.22 4.22 -10.78
CA GLU A 57 -4.72 5.36 -10.00
C GLU A 57 -5.33 4.93 -8.66
N ALA A 58 -5.34 5.85 -7.70
CA ALA A 58 -6.10 5.75 -6.47
C ALA A 58 -6.49 7.14 -5.98
N ILE A 59 -7.71 7.29 -5.46
CA ILE A 59 -8.18 8.51 -4.79
C ILE A 59 -8.52 8.14 -3.35
N ILE A 60 -7.79 8.71 -2.40
CA ILE A 60 -7.91 8.40 -0.98
C ILE A 60 -8.17 9.68 -0.21
N TYR A 61 -9.19 9.69 0.60
CA TYR A 61 -9.51 10.81 1.47
C TYR A 61 -8.68 10.77 2.76
N PRO A 62 -8.49 11.92 3.44
CA PRO A 62 -7.68 11.98 4.65
C PRO A 62 -8.04 10.86 5.62
N PRO A 63 -7.07 9.98 5.95
CA PRO A 63 -7.32 8.85 6.82
C PRO A 63 -7.48 9.30 8.27
N GLY A 64 -8.55 8.85 8.90
CA GLY A 64 -8.86 9.11 10.30
C GLY A 64 -8.31 8.07 11.26
N GLY A 65 -9.11 7.65 12.21
CA GLY A 65 -8.77 6.73 13.29
C GLY A 65 -8.42 7.49 14.58
N ASP A 66 -7.74 6.82 15.52
CA ASP A 66 -7.44 7.39 16.83
C ASP A 66 -6.52 8.61 16.76
N VAL A 67 -6.85 9.65 17.51
CA VAL A 67 -6.06 10.89 17.59
C VAL A 67 -4.96 10.70 18.65
N ILE A 68 -3.84 10.14 18.22
CA ILE A 68 -2.67 9.87 19.08
C ILE A 68 -1.45 10.72 18.72
N GLY A 69 -1.69 11.96 18.27
CA GLY A 69 -0.66 12.89 17.85
C GLY A 69 -0.59 13.09 16.33
N ARG A 70 0.43 13.86 15.90
CA ARG A 70 0.64 14.17 14.49
C ARG A 70 1.22 12.95 13.76
N ARG A 71 0.43 12.36 12.88
CA ARG A 71 0.82 11.18 12.09
C ARG A 71 0.91 11.59 10.61
N ARG A 72 2.12 11.84 10.16
CA ARG A 72 2.42 12.29 8.80
C ARG A 72 2.17 11.17 7.78
N LEU A 73 1.92 11.55 6.53
CA LEU A 73 1.83 10.66 5.38
C LEU A 73 2.96 10.89 4.38
N ASP A 74 3.86 11.83 4.68
CA ASP A 74 4.92 12.27 3.77
C ASP A 74 5.82 11.10 3.34
N THR A 75 6.13 10.17 4.25
CA THR A 75 6.93 8.98 3.94
C THR A 75 6.25 8.06 2.92
N HIS A 76 4.90 7.92 2.97
CA HIS A 76 4.15 7.21 1.93
C HIS A 76 4.27 7.93 0.59
N PHE A 77 4.09 9.25 0.59
CA PHE A 77 4.15 10.05 -0.63
C PHE A 77 5.54 10.03 -1.24
N HIS A 78 6.58 10.18 -0.39
CA HIS A 78 7.98 10.10 -0.81
C HIS A 78 8.28 8.78 -1.54
N GLY A 79 7.94 7.65 -0.93
CA GLY A 79 8.25 6.35 -1.50
C GLY A 79 7.45 6.04 -2.77
N LEU A 80 6.15 6.35 -2.80
CA LEU A 80 5.33 6.15 -4.00
C LEU A 80 5.74 7.08 -5.14
N ASN A 81 6.10 8.34 -4.85
CA ASN A 81 6.59 9.28 -5.85
C ASN A 81 7.92 8.81 -6.44
N ALA A 82 8.84 8.27 -5.62
CA ALA A 82 10.09 7.68 -6.10
C ALA A 82 9.87 6.51 -7.08
N LEU A 83 8.80 5.74 -6.91
CA LEU A 83 8.37 4.69 -7.84
C LEU A 83 7.71 5.23 -9.12
N GLY A 84 7.54 6.56 -9.27
CA GLY A 84 6.95 7.20 -10.45
C GLY A 84 5.45 7.47 -10.33
N VAL A 85 4.92 7.55 -9.12
CA VAL A 85 3.54 7.99 -8.88
C VAL A 85 3.47 9.51 -8.84
N ASP A 86 2.64 10.12 -9.68
CA ASP A 86 2.24 11.53 -9.55
C ASP A 86 1.21 11.66 -8.44
N ILE A 87 1.44 12.59 -7.51
CA ILE A 87 0.62 12.76 -6.32
C ILE A 87 0.13 14.21 -6.24
N LYS A 88 -1.18 14.39 -6.31
CA LYS A 88 -1.83 15.68 -6.07
C LYS A 88 -2.56 15.65 -4.74
N ILE A 89 -2.39 16.71 -3.96
CA ILE A 89 -2.95 16.85 -2.62
C ILE A 89 -3.87 18.07 -2.62
N ASP A 90 -5.16 17.80 -2.42
CA ASP A 90 -6.19 18.82 -2.21
C ASP A 90 -7.13 18.36 -1.06
N GLU A 91 -8.43 18.28 -1.26
CA GLU A 91 -9.38 17.69 -0.29
C GLU A 91 -9.21 16.17 -0.17
N SER A 92 -8.54 15.55 -1.15
CA SER A 92 -8.20 14.15 -1.22
C SER A 92 -6.77 13.96 -1.75
N TYR A 93 -6.25 12.75 -1.65
CA TYR A 93 -4.94 12.37 -2.20
C TYR A 93 -5.16 11.61 -3.50
N HIS A 94 -4.75 12.21 -4.62
CA HIS A 94 -4.83 11.63 -5.94
C HIS A 94 -3.48 11.03 -6.32
N PHE A 95 -3.43 9.73 -6.44
CA PHE A 95 -2.25 8.97 -6.88
C PHE A 95 -2.47 8.53 -8.31
N LYS A 96 -1.51 8.78 -9.21
CA LYS A 96 -1.59 8.38 -10.61
C LYS A 96 -0.25 7.93 -11.15
N SER A 97 -0.23 6.84 -11.89
CA SER A 97 0.95 6.36 -12.60
C SER A 97 0.54 5.60 -13.86
N THR A 98 1.33 5.73 -14.91
CA THR A 98 1.20 4.91 -16.12
C THR A 98 2.05 3.64 -16.05
N SER A 99 3.13 3.67 -15.26
CA SER A 99 4.00 2.53 -14.98
C SER A 99 4.85 2.83 -13.75
N LEU A 100 4.94 1.89 -12.84
CA LEU A 100 5.85 1.98 -11.71
C LEU A 100 7.24 1.49 -12.11
N LYS A 101 8.28 2.19 -11.63
CA LYS A 101 9.68 1.83 -11.90
C LYS A 101 10.44 1.64 -10.60
N GLY A 102 11.14 0.52 -10.52
CA GLY A 102 12.02 0.21 -9.41
C GLY A 102 13.15 1.22 -9.28
N THR A 103 13.49 1.59 -8.06
CA THR A 103 14.53 2.57 -7.72
C THR A 103 15.04 2.38 -6.31
N GLU A 104 16.08 3.13 -5.93
CA GLU A 104 16.53 3.17 -4.54
C GLU A 104 15.77 4.25 -3.77
N ILE A 105 15.23 3.89 -2.62
CA ILE A 105 14.40 4.77 -1.77
C ILE A 105 14.98 4.76 -0.36
N LEU A 106 15.37 5.93 0.14
CA LEU A 106 15.71 6.12 1.54
C LEU A 106 14.52 6.75 2.27
N LEU A 107 13.91 6.00 3.19
CA LEU A 107 12.82 6.53 4.00
C LEU A 107 13.35 7.47 5.07
N ASP A 108 12.69 8.62 5.25
CA ASP A 108 13.03 9.63 6.26
C ASP A 108 12.71 9.15 7.68
N GLU A 109 11.81 8.19 7.82
CA GLU A 109 11.52 7.47 9.06
C GLU A 109 11.24 5.99 8.77
N ALA A 110 11.51 5.10 9.74
CA ALA A 110 11.18 3.68 9.66
C ALA A 110 9.66 3.49 9.89
N SER A 111 8.85 4.03 8.99
CA SER A 111 7.40 3.94 9.04
C SER A 111 6.92 2.57 8.59
N VAL A 112 6.21 1.87 9.47
CA VAL A 112 5.62 0.55 9.19
C VAL A 112 4.69 0.60 7.99
N THR A 113 3.66 1.43 8.05
CA THR A 113 2.63 1.49 7.00
C THR A 113 3.16 2.07 5.70
N ALA A 114 4.16 2.97 5.72
CA ALA A 114 4.79 3.44 4.50
C ALA A 114 5.63 2.32 3.86
N THR A 115 6.41 1.57 4.65
CA THR A 115 7.14 0.40 4.16
C THR A 115 6.20 -0.61 3.50
N GLU A 116 5.10 -0.96 4.17
CA GLU A 116 4.10 -1.89 3.64
C GLU A 116 3.48 -1.39 2.33
N ASN A 117 3.12 -0.12 2.26
CA ASN A 117 2.51 0.48 1.07
C ASN A 117 3.47 0.48 -0.13
N ILE A 118 4.74 0.85 0.11
CA ILE A 118 5.79 0.87 -0.91
C ILE A 118 6.12 -0.56 -1.35
N LEU A 119 6.21 -1.52 -0.43
CA LEU A 119 6.41 -2.95 -0.73
C LEU A 119 5.34 -3.47 -1.69
N MET A 120 4.06 -3.25 -1.38
CA MET A 120 2.95 -3.68 -2.23
C MET A 120 3.01 -3.05 -3.63
N ALA A 121 3.40 -1.78 -3.74
CA ALA A 121 3.56 -1.12 -5.04
C ALA A 121 4.78 -1.65 -5.80
N ALA A 122 5.92 -1.83 -5.12
CA ALA A 122 7.18 -2.24 -5.71
C ALA A 122 7.14 -3.67 -6.29
N THR A 123 6.26 -4.55 -5.78
CA THR A 123 6.11 -5.90 -6.33
C THR A 123 5.69 -5.91 -7.80
N LEU A 124 4.99 -4.87 -8.27
CA LEU A 124 4.54 -4.73 -9.65
C LEU A 124 5.28 -3.62 -10.41
N ALA A 125 6.33 -3.03 -9.82
CA ALA A 125 7.17 -2.05 -10.49
C ALA A 125 8.15 -2.72 -11.47
N GLU A 126 8.46 -2.06 -12.58
CA GLU A 126 9.46 -2.55 -13.52
C GLU A 126 10.87 -2.42 -12.93
N GLY A 127 11.61 -3.53 -12.88
CA GLY A 127 12.98 -3.57 -12.39
C GLY A 127 13.08 -3.82 -10.89
N LYS A 128 14.16 -3.34 -10.28
CA LYS A 128 14.49 -3.56 -8.87
C LYS A 128 14.22 -2.32 -8.03
N THR A 129 13.57 -2.50 -6.88
CA THR A 129 13.44 -1.49 -5.83
C THR A 129 14.29 -1.88 -4.62
N ILE A 130 15.01 -0.91 -4.05
CA ILE A 130 15.73 -1.07 -2.79
C ILE A 130 15.19 -0.04 -1.81
N ILE A 131 14.67 -0.49 -0.68
CA ILE A 131 14.15 0.38 0.38
C ILE A 131 15.16 0.38 1.53
N TYR A 132 15.75 1.54 1.79
CA TYR A 132 16.60 1.78 2.96
C TYR A 132 15.80 2.41 4.08
N ASN A 133 16.20 2.15 5.32
CA ASN A 133 15.51 2.56 6.54
C ASN A 133 14.06 2.01 6.60
N ALA A 134 13.86 0.82 6.01
CA ALA A 134 12.59 0.14 6.06
C ALA A 134 12.26 -0.30 7.49
N ALA A 135 10.97 -0.29 7.84
CA ALA A 135 10.49 -0.90 9.06
C ALA A 135 10.67 -2.43 9.02
N CYS A 136 11.00 -3.04 10.15
CA CYS A 136 11.32 -4.47 10.24
C CYS A 136 10.47 -5.23 11.26
N GLU A 137 9.34 -4.66 11.68
CA GLU A 137 8.40 -5.26 12.61
C GLU A 137 7.79 -6.57 12.05
N PRO A 138 7.30 -7.46 12.92
CA PRO A 138 6.80 -8.78 12.51
C PRO A 138 5.73 -8.73 11.41
N HIS A 139 4.82 -7.76 11.44
CA HIS A 139 3.76 -7.65 10.42
C HIS A 139 4.26 -7.18 9.05
N VAL A 140 5.36 -6.40 8.99
CA VAL A 140 6.05 -6.11 7.71
C VAL A 140 6.68 -7.39 7.14
N GLN A 141 7.24 -8.23 8.02
CA GLN A 141 7.80 -9.53 7.63
C GLN A 141 6.69 -10.47 7.14
N ASP A 142 5.55 -10.53 7.84
CA ASP A 142 4.40 -11.34 7.44
C ASP A 142 3.84 -10.92 6.08
N LEU A 143 3.70 -9.61 5.85
CA LEU A 143 3.29 -9.09 4.54
C LEU A 143 4.29 -9.48 3.44
N SER A 144 5.59 -9.32 3.70
CA SER A 144 6.64 -9.66 2.74
C SER A 144 6.64 -11.16 2.40
N ASN A 145 6.46 -12.01 3.41
CA ASN A 145 6.35 -13.47 3.23
C ASN A 145 5.07 -13.85 2.46
N LEU A 146 3.94 -13.20 2.75
CA LEU A 146 2.69 -13.38 2.00
C LEU A 146 2.89 -13.01 0.52
N LEU A 147 3.48 -11.85 0.24
CA LEU A 147 3.75 -11.42 -1.14
C LEU A 147 4.69 -12.39 -1.87
N ASN A 148 5.74 -12.89 -1.20
CA ASN A 148 6.60 -13.93 -1.76
C ASN A 148 5.85 -15.23 -2.04
N ALA A 149 4.95 -15.66 -1.16
CA ALA A 149 4.10 -16.81 -1.38
C ALA A 149 3.11 -16.63 -2.56
N MET A 150 2.75 -15.37 -2.86
CA MET A 150 1.95 -15.00 -4.03
C MET A 150 2.77 -14.84 -5.33
N GLY A 151 4.09 -15.01 -5.27
CA GLY A 151 4.97 -14.97 -6.45
C GLY A 151 5.85 -13.73 -6.56
N ALA A 152 5.86 -12.84 -5.58
CA ALA A 152 6.80 -11.72 -5.53
C ALA A 152 8.23 -12.22 -5.25
N SER A 153 9.21 -11.33 -5.43
CA SER A 153 10.62 -11.59 -5.15
C SER A 153 11.17 -10.54 -4.19
N ILE A 154 11.01 -10.78 -2.89
CA ILE A 154 11.41 -9.86 -1.82
C ILE A 154 12.52 -10.49 -0.99
N LYS A 155 13.61 -9.77 -0.78
CA LYS A 155 14.79 -10.15 0.01
C LYS A 155 15.05 -9.13 1.12
N GLY A 156 15.85 -9.51 2.13
CA GLY A 156 16.17 -8.64 3.26
C GLY A 156 15.02 -8.50 4.27
N ILE A 157 14.06 -9.41 4.27
CA ILE A 157 12.92 -9.42 5.19
C ILE A 157 13.42 -9.44 6.64
N GLY A 158 12.86 -8.56 7.49
CA GLY A 158 13.28 -8.41 8.88
C GLY A 158 14.52 -7.55 9.10
N THR A 159 15.02 -6.90 8.05
CA THR A 159 16.10 -5.92 8.13
C THR A 159 15.62 -4.54 7.68
N ASN A 160 16.41 -3.51 7.95
CA ASN A 160 16.12 -2.14 7.52
C ASN A 160 16.48 -1.86 6.05
N ARG A 161 16.91 -2.89 5.30
CA ARG A 161 17.18 -2.83 3.87
C ARG A 161 16.46 -3.95 3.15
N ILE A 162 15.42 -3.62 2.41
CA ILE A 162 14.59 -4.57 1.68
C ILE A 162 14.81 -4.38 0.18
N GLU A 163 15.01 -5.49 -0.54
CA GLU A 163 15.08 -5.52 -1.99
C GLU A 163 13.82 -6.18 -2.56
N VAL A 164 13.24 -5.59 -3.58
CA VAL A 164 12.09 -6.12 -4.32
C VAL A 164 12.45 -6.18 -5.80
N ASP A 165 12.48 -7.35 -6.37
CA ASP A 165 12.52 -7.53 -7.83
C ASP A 165 11.07 -7.57 -8.32
N GLY A 166 10.67 -6.59 -9.13
CA GLY A 166 9.30 -6.50 -9.63
C GLY A 166 8.93 -7.66 -10.55
N VAL A 167 7.69 -8.13 -10.43
CA VAL A 167 7.18 -9.25 -11.22
C VAL A 167 6.05 -8.81 -12.15
N LYS A 168 5.93 -9.49 -13.28
CA LYS A 168 4.76 -9.33 -14.15
C LYS A 168 3.57 -10.04 -13.50
N SER A 169 2.43 -9.34 -13.41
CA SER A 169 1.17 -9.89 -12.90
C SER A 169 0.70 -11.09 -13.72
#